data_36b6f55d7c6862f8453e582d9c1c272f
#
_entry.id   36b6f55d7c6862f8453e582d9c1c272f
#
_cell.length_a   1.000
_cell.length_b   1.000
_cell.length_c   1.000
_cell.angle_alpha   90.00
_cell.angle_beta   90.00
_cell.angle_gamma   90.00
#
_symmetry.space_group_name_H-M   'P 1'
#
loop_
_entity.id
_entity.type
_entity.pdbx_description
1 polymer ?
#
loop_
_entity_poly.entity_id
_entity_poly.type
_entity_poly.pdbx_seq_one_letter_code
_entity_poly.pdbx_strand_id
1 'polypeptide(L)'
;MPRKSKTPCEDGRITQFSTIKVRLYPDAAQALLFERTFGCCRYIWNQMLSDQQRFYAETGAHFIPTPAKYKNGAPFLKEVDNQALIQEHNKLSQAFRVFFKNPESFGYPNFKRKKDDRDSFTACNHVFGSGPTIYTIRDGIRMTKAGIVRAKFHRRPGPVPSAAQSITGRSTPPKHQKGRLGAFTGREPSVSGSRSERRSEGME
;
A
#
# COMPACT_ATOMS: atom_id res chain seq x y z
N MET A 1 -8.76 -18.01 -1.01
CA MET A 1 -8.37 -17.78 -2.41
C MET A 1 -8.27 -16.27 -2.64
N PRO A 2 -7.17 -15.70 -3.18
CA PRO A 2 -7.09 -14.27 -3.45
C PRO A 2 -8.05 -13.89 -4.58
N ARG A 3 -8.89 -12.87 -4.34
CA ARG A 3 -9.80 -12.34 -5.36
C ARG A 3 -8.98 -11.66 -6.47
N LYS A 4 -9.13 -12.13 -7.69
CA LYS A 4 -8.55 -11.52 -8.88
C LYS A 4 -9.47 -10.38 -9.34
N SER A 5 -9.01 -9.13 -9.26
CA SER A 5 -9.72 -8.00 -9.86
C SER A 5 -9.29 -7.84 -11.32
N LYS A 6 -10.26 -7.78 -12.23
CA LYS A 6 -10.04 -7.52 -13.65
C LYS A 6 -10.37 -6.06 -13.93
N THR A 7 -9.43 -5.30 -14.46
CA THR A 7 -9.68 -3.94 -14.96
C THR A 7 -9.40 -3.93 -16.47
N PRO A 8 -10.34 -3.49 -17.32
CA PRO A 8 -10.08 -3.35 -18.76
C PRO A 8 -9.03 -2.25 -18.98
N CYS A 9 -8.06 -2.50 -19.85
CA CYS A 9 -7.20 -1.47 -20.41
C CYS A 9 -7.80 -0.96 -21.71
N GLU A 10 -7.45 0.27 -22.13
CA GLU A 10 -7.92 0.88 -23.38
C GLU A 10 -7.64 0.02 -24.64
N ASP A 11 -6.68 -0.90 -24.58
CA ASP A 11 -6.31 -1.82 -25.66
C ASP A 11 -7.11 -3.13 -25.66
N GLY A 12 -8.19 -3.27 -24.87
CA GLY A 12 -8.96 -4.50 -24.76
C GLY A 12 -8.24 -5.67 -24.05
N ARG A 13 -7.01 -5.47 -23.56
CA ARG A 13 -6.26 -6.46 -22.78
C ARG A 13 -6.73 -6.47 -21.33
N ILE A 14 -7.04 -7.66 -20.83
CA ILE A 14 -7.41 -7.82 -19.41
C ILE A 14 -6.14 -7.86 -18.58
N THR A 15 -5.88 -6.80 -17.81
CA THR A 15 -4.79 -6.78 -16.84
C THR A 15 -5.19 -7.53 -15.58
N GLN A 16 -4.53 -8.63 -15.28
CA GLN A 16 -4.75 -9.41 -14.09
C GLN A 16 -3.72 -9.02 -13.03
N PHE A 17 -4.20 -8.55 -11.87
CA PHE A 17 -3.34 -8.21 -10.74
C PHE A 17 -3.19 -9.41 -9.82
N SER A 18 -1.96 -9.74 -9.44
CA SER A 18 -1.65 -10.73 -8.42
C SER A 18 -0.98 -10.08 -7.21
N THR A 19 -1.23 -10.64 -6.02
CA THR A 19 -0.61 -10.17 -4.77
C THR A 19 0.36 -11.22 -4.27
N ILE A 20 1.60 -10.83 -4.00
CA ILE A 20 2.65 -11.70 -3.47
C ILE A 20 2.97 -11.25 -2.04
N LYS A 21 3.03 -12.20 -1.11
CA LYS A 21 3.58 -11.98 0.23
C LYS A 21 5.07 -12.23 0.23
N VAL A 22 5.83 -11.26 0.72
CA VAL A 22 7.29 -11.33 0.79
C VAL A 22 7.75 -11.02 2.20
N ARG A 23 8.72 -11.76 2.71
CA ARG A 23 9.37 -11.47 3.99
C ARG A 23 10.54 -10.53 3.77
N LEU A 24 10.55 -9.41 4.48
CA LEU A 24 11.64 -8.44 4.48
C LEU A 24 12.59 -8.69 5.64
N TYR A 25 13.86 -8.36 5.43
CA TYR A 25 14.94 -8.40 6.41
C TYR A 25 15.63 -7.02 6.44
N PRO A 26 14.98 -6.01 7.06
CA PRO A 26 15.57 -4.68 7.16
C PRO A 26 16.79 -4.69 8.09
N ASP A 27 17.76 -3.84 7.84
CA ASP A 27 18.80 -3.51 8.79
C ASP A 27 18.25 -2.61 9.93
N ALA A 28 19.08 -2.27 10.91
CA ALA A 28 18.66 -1.51 12.08
C ALA A 28 18.14 -0.10 11.69
N ALA A 29 18.77 0.57 10.73
CA ALA A 29 18.37 1.89 10.26
C ALA A 29 17.05 1.83 9.49
N GLN A 30 16.89 0.84 8.62
CA GLN A 30 15.66 0.59 7.88
C GLN A 30 14.50 0.22 8.81
N ALA A 31 14.75 -0.61 9.83
CA ALA A 31 13.75 -0.98 10.82
C ALA A 31 13.25 0.24 11.58
N LEU A 32 14.18 1.12 12.03
CA LEU A 32 13.83 2.38 12.69
C LEU A 32 13.00 3.29 11.77
N LEU A 33 13.37 3.41 10.48
CA LEU A 33 12.60 4.19 9.50
C LEU A 33 11.18 3.64 9.32
N PHE A 34 11.02 2.31 9.30
CA PHE A 34 9.70 1.68 9.20
C PHE A 34 8.85 1.94 10.45
N GLU A 35 9.44 1.85 11.65
CA GLU A 35 8.73 2.17 12.89
C GLU A 35 8.28 3.64 12.92
N ARG A 36 9.15 4.57 12.50
CA ARG A 36 8.78 5.99 12.32
C ARG A 36 7.65 6.15 11.30
N THR A 37 7.72 5.43 10.18
CA THR A 37 6.67 5.47 9.14
C THR A 37 5.33 4.99 9.68
N PHE A 38 5.30 3.89 10.45
CA PHE A 38 4.08 3.43 11.11
C PHE A 38 3.54 4.48 12.09
N GLY A 39 4.41 5.09 12.88
CA GLY A 39 4.04 6.17 13.80
C GLY A 39 3.41 7.36 13.08
N CYS A 40 4.04 7.83 12.01
CA CYS A 40 3.54 8.92 11.17
C CYS A 40 2.19 8.60 10.50
N CYS A 41 2.04 7.40 9.96
CA CYS A 41 0.78 6.96 9.36
C CYS A 41 -0.36 6.92 10.38
N ARG A 42 -0.08 6.42 11.59
CA ARG A 42 -1.06 6.40 12.69
C ARG A 42 -1.42 7.82 13.15
N TYR A 43 -0.42 8.69 13.29
CA TYR A 43 -0.63 10.08 13.65
C TYR A 43 -1.52 10.80 12.65
N ILE A 44 -1.20 10.73 11.35
CA ILE A 44 -1.97 11.37 10.27
C ILE A 44 -3.40 10.84 10.23
N TRP A 45 -3.59 9.53 10.32
CA TRP A 45 -4.92 8.93 10.36
C TRP A 45 -5.76 9.53 11.49
N ASN A 46 -5.18 9.59 12.70
CA ASN A 46 -5.89 10.07 13.87
C ASN A 46 -6.18 11.57 13.80
N GLN A 47 -5.26 12.38 13.28
CA GLN A 47 -5.48 13.81 13.11
C GLN A 47 -6.58 14.09 12.07
N MET A 48 -6.55 13.41 10.92
CA MET A 48 -7.58 13.55 9.89
C MET A 48 -8.96 13.11 10.40
N LEU A 49 -9.01 12.02 11.15
CA LEU A 49 -10.27 11.52 11.74
C LEU A 49 -10.82 12.50 12.78
N SER A 50 -9.98 13.03 13.67
CA SER A 50 -10.36 14.03 14.68
C SER A 50 -10.89 15.31 14.02
N ASP A 51 -10.18 15.82 13.01
CA ASP A 51 -10.59 17.03 12.28
C ASP A 51 -11.91 16.82 11.52
N GLN A 52 -12.11 15.64 10.94
CA GLN A 52 -13.36 15.29 10.27
C GLN A 52 -14.53 15.25 11.27
N GLN A 53 -14.33 14.65 12.45
CA GLN A 53 -15.36 14.61 13.49
C GLN A 53 -15.74 16.02 13.96
N ARG A 54 -14.75 16.87 14.20
CA ARG A 54 -14.97 18.26 14.61
C ARG A 54 -15.71 19.04 13.51
N PHE A 55 -15.26 18.95 12.27
CA PHE A 55 -15.88 19.61 11.12
C PHE A 55 -17.33 19.17 10.92
N TYR A 56 -17.59 17.88 11.07
CA TYR A 56 -18.95 17.34 10.98
C TYR A 56 -19.85 17.85 12.11
N ALA A 57 -19.36 17.95 13.33
CA ALA A 57 -20.11 18.49 14.46
C ALA A 57 -20.46 19.98 14.29
N GLU A 58 -19.59 20.74 13.63
CA GLU A 58 -19.78 22.18 13.39
C GLU A 58 -20.69 22.49 12.18
N THR A 59 -20.58 21.70 11.12
CA THR A 59 -21.19 22.01 9.80
C THR A 59 -22.21 21.01 9.31
N GLY A 60 -22.27 19.81 9.90
CA GLY A 60 -23.06 18.68 9.37
C GLY A 60 -22.50 18.09 8.07
N ALA A 61 -21.39 18.59 7.55
CA ALA A 61 -20.80 18.17 6.28
C ALA A 61 -19.62 17.24 6.47
N HIS A 62 -19.43 16.32 5.51
CA HIS A 62 -18.30 15.39 5.52
C HIS A 62 -17.11 15.96 4.75
N PHE A 63 -15.97 16.13 5.42
CA PHE A 63 -14.72 16.60 4.81
C PHE A 63 -13.51 15.98 5.50
N ILE A 64 -12.58 15.40 4.73
CA ILE A 64 -11.33 14.83 5.24
C ILE A 64 -10.17 15.72 4.76
N PRO A 65 -9.44 16.38 5.69
CA PRO A 65 -8.28 17.18 5.33
C PRO A 65 -7.16 16.35 4.72
N THR A 66 -6.37 16.97 3.85
CA THR A 66 -5.20 16.29 3.26
C THR A 66 -4.02 16.26 4.25
N PRO A 67 -3.10 15.29 4.14
CA PRO A 67 -1.89 15.21 5.00
C PRO A 67 -1.00 16.44 4.94
N ALA A 68 -1.06 17.21 3.84
CA ALA A 68 -0.27 18.43 3.67
C ALA A 68 -0.54 19.47 4.77
N LYS A 69 -1.79 19.57 5.24
CA LYS A 69 -2.22 20.47 6.31
C LYS A 69 -1.37 20.32 7.59
N TYR A 70 -0.97 19.08 7.92
CA TYR A 70 -0.32 18.77 9.20
C TYR A 70 1.19 18.89 9.18
N LYS A 71 1.82 19.01 8.00
CA LYS A 71 3.29 19.01 7.85
C LYS A 71 3.98 20.23 8.49
N ASN A 72 3.29 21.36 8.59
CA ASN A 72 3.86 22.56 9.19
C ASN A 72 3.87 22.45 10.73
N GLY A 73 2.84 21.87 11.32
CA GLY A 73 2.76 21.64 12.77
C GLY A 73 3.50 20.38 13.25
N ALA A 74 3.88 19.48 12.34
CA ALA A 74 4.54 18.21 12.66
C ALA A 74 5.70 17.94 11.70
N PRO A 75 6.90 18.55 11.94
CA PRO A 75 8.06 18.43 11.03
C PRO A 75 8.52 16.99 10.80
N PHE A 76 8.37 16.09 11.78
CA PHE A 76 8.73 14.67 11.66
C PHE A 76 8.00 13.94 10.53
N LEU A 77 6.86 14.45 10.06
CA LEU A 77 6.16 13.90 8.90
C LEU A 77 6.95 14.06 7.59
N LYS A 78 7.93 14.95 7.55
CA LYS A 78 8.82 15.13 6.39
C LYS A 78 9.92 14.06 6.32
N GLU A 79 10.18 13.36 7.41
CA GLU A 79 11.20 12.30 7.48
C GLU A 79 10.77 11.03 6.72
N VAL A 80 9.47 10.78 6.64
CA VAL A 80 8.91 9.58 6.01
C VAL A 80 8.48 9.83 4.56
N ASP A 81 8.17 8.75 3.85
CA ASP A 81 7.68 8.85 2.49
C ASP A 81 6.30 9.52 2.44
N ASN A 82 6.20 10.59 1.66
CA ASN A 82 4.96 11.33 1.47
C ASN A 82 3.83 10.46 0.91
N GLN A 83 4.16 9.49 0.06
CA GLN A 83 3.18 8.59 -0.51
C GLN A 83 2.51 7.73 0.55
N ALA A 84 3.25 7.29 1.57
CA ALA A 84 2.67 6.56 2.68
C ALA A 84 1.58 7.39 3.40
N LEU A 85 1.82 8.69 3.59
CA LEU A 85 0.84 9.59 4.22
C LEU A 85 -0.39 9.83 3.33
N ILE A 86 -0.21 10.01 2.01
CA ILE A 86 -1.31 10.16 1.05
C ILE A 86 -2.16 8.87 1.02
N GLN A 87 -1.53 7.70 1.08
CA GLN A 87 -2.27 6.44 1.14
C GLN A 87 -3.10 6.27 2.41
N GLU A 88 -2.67 6.85 3.54
CA GLU A 88 -3.52 6.86 4.74
C GLU A 88 -4.76 7.74 4.57
N HIS A 89 -4.66 8.88 3.87
CA HIS A 89 -5.82 9.68 3.48
C HIS A 89 -6.78 8.88 2.57
N ASN A 90 -6.26 8.18 1.57
CA ASN A 90 -7.07 7.36 0.67
C ASN A 90 -7.77 6.22 1.42
N LYS A 91 -7.08 5.58 2.38
CA LYS A 91 -7.66 4.52 3.22
C LYS A 91 -8.77 5.06 4.11
N LEU A 92 -8.58 6.24 4.71
CA LEU A 92 -9.61 6.88 5.54
C LEU A 92 -10.84 7.26 4.71
N SER A 93 -10.62 7.87 3.53
CA SER A 93 -11.69 8.20 2.59
C SER A 93 -12.46 6.95 2.14
N GLN A 94 -11.74 5.86 1.87
CA GLN A 94 -12.37 4.58 1.54
C GLN A 94 -13.15 3.99 2.72
N ALA A 95 -12.64 4.09 3.94
CA ALA A 95 -13.34 3.62 5.14
C ALA A 95 -14.67 4.35 5.34
N PHE A 96 -14.69 5.68 5.17
CA PHE A 96 -15.93 6.46 5.22
C PHE A 96 -16.89 6.11 4.08
N ARG A 97 -16.38 5.92 2.85
CA ARG A 97 -17.22 5.50 1.72
C ARG A 97 -17.91 4.16 1.98
N VAL A 98 -17.20 3.21 2.56
CA VAL A 98 -17.74 1.89 2.90
C VAL A 98 -18.75 2.00 4.04
N PHE A 99 -18.45 2.79 5.08
CA PHE A 99 -19.37 3.07 6.19
C PHE A 99 -20.68 3.68 5.69
N PHE A 100 -20.65 4.75 4.87
CA PHE A 100 -21.87 5.37 4.37
C PHE A 100 -22.66 4.47 3.40
N LYS A 101 -21.99 3.56 2.69
CA LYS A 101 -22.67 2.61 1.80
C LYS A 101 -23.41 1.52 2.57
N ASN A 102 -22.84 0.98 3.63
CA ASN A 102 -23.38 -0.13 4.41
C ASN A 102 -23.10 0.07 5.91
N PRO A 103 -23.81 0.99 6.59
CA PRO A 103 -23.52 1.34 7.99
C PRO A 103 -23.80 0.18 8.96
N GLU A 104 -24.72 -0.72 8.62
CA GLU A 104 -25.04 -1.89 9.43
C GLU A 104 -23.92 -2.95 9.43
N SER A 105 -23.18 -3.07 8.32
CA SER A 105 -22.12 -4.08 8.17
C SER A 105 -20.72 -3.54 8.51
N PHE A 106 -20.52 -2.23 8.40
CA PHE A 106 -19.23 -1.58 8.63
C PHE A 106 -19.38 -0.46 9.65
N GLY A 107 -18.64 -0.58 10.75
CA GLY A 107 -18.62 0.44 11.79
C GLY A 107 -17.93 1.73 11.34
N TYR A 108 -18.17 2.79 12.11
CA TYR A 108 -17.48 4.07 11.95
C TYR A 108 -15.95 3.89 12.07
N PRO A 109 -15.13 4.61 11.27
CA PRO A 109 -13.69 4.52 11.36
C PRO A 109 -13.16 4.84 12.77
N ASN A 110 -12.28 3.97 13.29
CA ASN A 110 -11.74 4.10 14.63
C ASN A 110 -10.34 4.72 14.63
N PHE A 111 -9.97 5.33 15.76
CA PHE A 111 -8.59 5.77 16.01
C PHE A 111 -7.64 4.58 16.07
N LYS A 112 -6.47 4.74 15.44
CA LYS A 112 -5.41 3.72 15.46
C LYS A 112 -4.57 3.85 16.73
N ARG A 113 -4.27 2.73 17.37
CA ARG A 113 -3.45 2.66 18.60
C ARG A 113 -2.22 1.78 18.35
N LYS A 114 -1.09 2.13 18.98
CA LYS A 114 0.15 1.34 18.86
C LYS A 114 -0.02 -0.09 19.40
N LYS A 115 -0.78 -0.25 20.49
CA LYS A 115 -1.02 -1.54 21.13
C LYS A 115 -1.86 -2.53 20.32
N ASP A 116 -2.51 -2.08 19.25
CA ASP A 116 -3.35 -2.96 18.43
C ASP A 116 -2.52 -3.84 17.48
N ASP A 117 -1.19 -3.67 17.43
CA ASP A 117 -0.20 -4.41 16.61
C ASP A 117 -0.62 -4.58 15.13
N ARG A 118 -1.41 -3.63 14.61
CA ARG A 118 -1.93 -3.60 13.23
C ARG A 118 -1.28 -2.51 12.39
N ASP A 119 -0.07 -2.13 12.76
CA ASP A 119 0.66 -1.10 12.05
C ASP A 119 0.95 -1.53 10.60
N SER A 120 0.59 -0.65 9.68
CA SER A 120 0.84 -0.86 8.26
C SER A 120 0.98 0.46 7.53
N PHE A 121 1.78 0.50 6.50
CA PHE A 121 1.81 1.61 5.54
C PHE A 121 1.77 1.07 4.11
N THR A 122 1.35 1.90 3.19
CA THR A 122 1.35 1.58 1.75
C THR A 122 2.21 2.61 1.03
N ALA A 123 3.22 2.13 0.32
CA ALA A 123 4.00 2.94 -0.59
C ALA A 123 3.55 2.64 -2.02
N CYS A 124 3.34 3.67 -2.83
CA CYS A 124 3.00 3.54 -4.23
C CYS A 124 4.20 3.87 -5.10
N ASN A 125 4.31 3.13 -6.19
CA ASN A 125 5.31 3.44 -7.20
C ASN A 125 4.89 4.68 -7.99
N HIS A 126 5.81 5.62 -8.14
CA HIS A 126 5.68 6.74 -9.04
C HIS A 126 6.80 6.67 -10.08
N VAL A 127 6.41 6.85 -11.34
CA VAL A 127 7.36 6.97 -12.44
C VAL A 127 7.57 8.45 -12.68
N PHE A 128 8.69 8.94 -12.19
CA PHE A 128 9.25 10.24 -12.63
C PHE A 128 10.25 9.99 -13.74
N GLY A 129 10.67 11.00 -14.46
CA GLY A 129 11.59 10.89 -15.61
C GLY A 129 12.86 10.05 -15.39
N SER A 130 13.24 9.78 -14.13
CA SER A 130 14.36 8.92 -13.74
C SER A 130 13.99 7.43 -13.53
N GLY A 131 12.72 7.05 -13.77
CA GLY A 131 12.23 5.68 -13.62
C GLY A 131 11.42 5.41 -12.36
N PRO A 132 11.09 4.13 -12.08
CA PRO A 132 10.24 3.75 -10.96
C PRO A 132 10.94 3.98 -9.62
N THR A 133 10.20 4.49 -8.64
CA THR A 133 10.70 4.73 -7.28
C THR A 133 10.76 3.47 -6.43
N ILE A 134 9.90 2.48 -6.75
CA ILE A 134 9.84 1.19 -6.07
C ILE A 134 9.94 0.08 -7.10
N TYR A 135 10.92 -0.82 -6.93
CA TYR A 135 11.08 -1.98 -7.81
C TYR A 135 11.73 -3.15 -7.09
N THR A 136 11.49 -4.34 -7.63
CA THR A 136 12.10 -5.58 -7.12
C THR A 136 13.45 -5.84 -7.78
N ILE A 137 14.41 -6.28 -7.00
CA ILE A 137 15.69 -6.81 -7.45
C ILE A 137 15.80 -8.28 -7.04
N ARG A 138 16.88 -8.96 -7.45
CA ARG A 138 17.05 -10.41 -7.24
C ARG A 138 16.79 -10.84 -5.79
N ASP A 139 17.35 -10.13 -4.80
CA ASP A 139 17.32 -10.50 -3.38
C ASP A 139 16.77 -9.38 -2.49
N GLY A 140 15.99 -8.46 -3.06
CA GLY A 140 15.47 -7.33 -2.31
C GLY A 140 14.42 -6.52 -3.03
N ILE A 141 13.97 -5.48 -2.35
CA ILE A 141 13.04 -4.48 -2.87
C ILE A 141 13.64 -3.12 -2.62
N ARG A 142 13.79 -2.31 -3.67
CA ARG A 142 14.11 -0.90 -3.49
C ARG A 142 12.85 -0.14 -3.10
N MET A 143 12.96 0.69 -2.08
CA MET A 143 11.90 1.54 -1.56
C MET A 143 12.38 2.98 -1.44
N THR A 144 11.45 3.92 -1.62
CA THR A 144 11.70 5.33 -1.37
C THR A 144 12.19 5.52 0.07
N LYS A 145 13.24 6.30 0.26
CA LYS A 145 13.91 6.59 1.55
C LYS A 145 14.58 5.41 2.27
N ALA A 146 14.06 4.19 2.20
CA ALA A 146 14.67 3.02 2.84
C ALA A 146 15.80 2.40 2.01
N GLY A 147 15.94 2.78 0.72
CA GLY A 147 16.92 2.16 -0.17
C GLY A 147 16.57 0.71 -0.49
N ILE A 148 17.57 -0.15 -0.61
CA ILE A 148 17.38 -1.57 -0.91
C ILE A 148 17.20 -2.33 0.39
N VAL A 149 16.02 -2.94 0.57
CA VAL A 149 15.69 -3.81 1.69
C VAL A 149 15.76 -5.27 1.24
N ARG A 150 16.51 -6.08 1.95
CA ARG A 150 16.63 -7.52 1.64
C ARG A 150 15.27 -8.19 1.77
N ALA A 151 14.94 -9.07 0.79
CA ALA A 151 13.67 -9.75 0.73
C ALA A 151 13.82 -11.19 0.29
N LYS A 152 13.03 -12.10 0.86
CA LYS A 152 12.97 -13.51 0.42
C LYS A 152 11.70 -13.71 -0.39
N PHE A 153 11.89 -13.98 -1.68
CA PHE A 153 10.80 -14.28 -2.60
C PHE A 153 10.59 -15.80 -2.65
N HIS A 154 9.37 -16.26 -2.41
CA HIS A 154 8.98 -17.67 -2.62
C HIS A 154 8.70 -17.95 -4.10
N ARG A 155 8.29 -16.92 -4.85
CA ARG A 155 8.07 -16.94 -6.28
C ARG A 155 8.70 -15.70 -6.85
N ARG A 156 9.46 -15.81 -7.94
CA ARG A 156 10.01 -14.63 -8.60
C ARG A 156 8.86 -13.76 -9.12
N PRO A 157 8.82 -12.48 -8.76
CA PRO A 157 7.93 -11.55 -9.44
C PRO A 157 8.31 -11.52 -10.92
N GLY A 158 7.30 -11.56 -11.79
CA GLY A 158 7.51 -11.35 -13.22
C GLY A 158 8.02 -9.93 -13.51
N PRO A 159 8.42 -9.63 -14.76
CA PRO A 159 8.77 -8.26 -15.14
C PRO A 159 7.54 -7.37 -14.91
N VAL A 160 7.70 -6.39 -14.04
CA VAL A 160 6.58 -5.56 -13.58
C VAL A 160 6.46 -4.35 -14.48
N PRO A 161 5.31 -4.11 -15.11
CA PRO A 161 5.04 -2.85 -15.76
C PRO A 161 5.12 -1.71 -14.72
N SER A 162 5.86 -0.69 -15.02
CA SER A 162 6.25 0.40 -14.15
C SER A 162 5.09 1.18 -13.49
N ALA A 163 3.88 1.08 -14.01
CA ALA A 163 2.79 2.00 -13.68
C ALA A 163 1.88 1.61 -12.48
N ALA A 164 1.95 0.40 -11.92
CA ALA A 164 0.89 -0.07 -11.02
C ALA A 164 1.33 -0.79 -9.74
N GLN A 165 2.51 -0.51 -9.21
CA GLN A 165 2.96 -1.16 -7.98
C GLN A 165 2.65 -0.35 -6.75
N SER A 166 1.81 -0.90 -5.89
CA SER A 166 1.73 -0.47 -4.50
C SER A 166 2.24 -1.58 -3.59
N ILE A 167 3.03 -1.21 -2.62
CA ILE A 167 3.58 -2.11 -1.63
C ILE A 167 2.98 -1.76 -0.27
N THR A 168 2.32 -2.72 0.38
CA THR A 168 1.83 -2.53 1.74
C THR A 168 2.73 -3.26 2.72
N GLY A 169 3.47 -2.50 3.52
CA GLY A 169 4.21 -3.01 4.66
C GLY A 169 3.28 -3.19 5.86
N ARG A 170 3.37 -4.33 6.53
CA ARG A 170 2.65 -4.59 7.78
C ARG A 170 3.63 -5.09 8.82
N SER A 171 3.59 -4.52 10.03
CA SER A 171 4.25 -5.14 11.17
C SER A 171 3.51 -6.42 11.52
N THR A 172 4.23 -7.52 11.64
CA THR A 172 3.68 -8.76 12.19
C THR A 172 4.40 -8.98 13.51
N PRO A 173 3.73 -8.98 14.65
CA PRO A 173 4.38 -9.29 15.91
C PRO A 173 4.99 -10.71 15.82
N PRO A 174 6.25 -10.87 16.19
CA PRO A 174 6.86 -12.19 16.19
C PRO A 174 6.23 -13.03 17.31
N LYS A 175 5.74 -14.20 16.96
CA LYS A 175 5.32 -15.21 17.95
C LYS A 175 6.52 -15.75 18.74
N HIS A 176 7.51 -15.03 19.11
CA HIS A 176 8.70 -15.37 19.92
C HIS A 176 10.06 -14.88 19.38
N GLN A 177 10.19 -13.77 18.67
CA GLN A 177 11.51 -13.17 18.50
C GLN A 177 11.43 -11.64 18.35
N LYS A 178 12.03 -10.91 19.28
CA LYS A 178 12.29 -9.47 19.16
C LYS A 178 13.15 -9.24 17.90
N GLY A 179 12.65 -8.45 16.96
CA GLY A 179 13.47 -7.95 15.84
C GLY A 179 13.10 -8.38 14.42
N ARG A 180 11.92 -8.95 14.15
CA ARG A 180 11.49 -9.27 12.78
C ARG A 180 10.30 -8.43 12.33
N LEU A 181 10.50 -7.58 11.34
CA LEU A 181 9.42 -6.93 10.62
C LEU A 181 8.70 -7.93 9.70
N GLY A 182 7.38 -7.85 9.70
CA GLY A 182 6.52 -8.83 9.06
C GLY A 182 6.38 -8.72 7.54
N ALA A 183 5.50 -9.54 7.03
CA ALA A 183 5.30 -9.80 5.61
C ALA A 183 4.87 -8.57 4.81
N PHE A 184 5.44 -8.46 3.64
CA PHE A 184 5.20 -7.41 2.67
C PHE A 184 4.30 -7.94 1.54
N THR A 185 3.26 -7.20 1.14
CA THR A 185 2.39 -7.61 0.03
C THR A 185 2.53 -6.66 -1.15
N GLY A 186 3.08 -7.16 -2.24
CA GLY A 186 3.12 -6.45 -3.52
C GLY A 186 1.99 -6.90 -4.45
N ARG A 187 1.43 -5.98 -5.21
CA ARG A 187 0.39 -6.26 -6.20
C ARG A 187 0.98 -6.10 -7.60
N GLU A 188 1.01 -7.19 -8.35
CA GLU A 188 1.52 -7.23 -9.72
C GLU A 188 0.41 -7.38 -10.75
N PRO A 189 0.51 -6.73 -11.92
CA PRO A 189 -0.30 -7.08 -13.09
C PRO A 189 0.31 -8.30 -13.81
N SER A 190 -0.48 -9.34 -14.06
CA SER A 190 -0.11 -10.42 -14.95
C SER A 190 -0.81 -10.26 -16.31
N VAL A 191 -0.04 -10.26 -17.39
CA VAL A 191 -0.55 -10.26 -18.75
C VAL A 191 -0.79 -11.71 -19.15
N SER A 192 -2.05 -12.12 -19.34
CA SER A 192 -2.36 -13.40 -19.95
C SER A 192 -2.12 -13.30 -21.46
N GLY A 193 -1.07 -13.98 -21.96
CA GLY A 193 -0.85 -14.16 -23.38
C GLY A 193 -2.00 -14.95 -23.99
N SER A 194 -2.64 -14.42 -25.00
CA SER A 194 -3.58 -15.16 -25.84
C SER A 194 -2.80 -16.24 -26.59
N ARG A 195 -3.05 -17.49 -26.27
CA ARG A 195 -2.62 -18.63 -27.05
C ARG A 195 -3.45 -18.60 -28.34
N SER A 196 -2.85 -18.22 -29.47
CA SER A 196 -3.44 -18.36 -30.77
C SER A 196 -3.53 -19.84 -31.07
N GLU A 197 -4.75 -20.41 -31.02
CA GLU A 197 -5.05 -21.69 -31.66
C GLU A 197 -4.92 -21.53 -33.17
N ARG A 198 -3.87 -22.12 -33.73
CA ARG A 198 -3.80 -22.37 -35.15
C ARG A 198 -4.81 -23.49 -35.44
N ARG A 199 -5.94 -23.13 -35.99
CA ARG A 199 -6.85 -24.03 -36.66
C ARG A 199 -6.16 -24.48 -37.94
N SER A 200 -5.76 -25.73 -38.00
CA SER A 200 -5.40 -26.41 -39.24
C SER A 200 -6.68 -26.68 -40.02
N GLU A 201 -6.92 -25.94 -41.10
CA GLU A 201 -7.85 -26.36 -42.11
C GLU A 201 -7.20 -27.49 -42.89
N GLY A 202 -7.74 -28.72 -42.71
CA GLY A 202 -7.50 -29.86 -43.60
C GLY A 202 -8.32 -29.70 -44.86
N MET A 203 -7.66 -29.87 -45.97
CA MET A 203 -8.19 -30.06 -47.33
C MET A 203 -9.03 -31.33 -47.41
N GLU A 204 -10.22 -31.23 -47.94
CA GLU A 204 -10.78 -32.09 -49.00
C GLU A 204 -11.77 -31.30 -49.84
#